data_480a42d145736435a71fcfc9f0685646
#
_entry.id   480a42d145736435a71fcfc9f0685646
#
_cell.length_a   1.000
_cell.length_b   1.000
_cell.length_c   1.000
_cell.angle_alpha   90.00
_cell.angle_beta   90.00
_cell.angle_gamma   90.00
#
_symmetry.space_group_name_H-M   'P 1'
#
loop_
_entity.id
_entity.type
_entity.pdbx_description
1 polymer ?
#
loop_
_entity_poly.entity_id
_entity_poly.type
_entity_poly.pdbx_seq_one_letter_code
_entity_poly.pdbx_strand_id
1 'polypeptide(L)'
;MDVMEENKKIKGKECRFAVYVPPLEYDQPDLHVVKEIIHYENGTSEPKLNFLYDYQRPIWVVKKGCRNYEQKKEWESLDKLIEIKTTQTKLIRSGAKALGMHGFNRDLRTLSENPYLYGSDITSTAIIKKAYMDKYPDVKTPFSIGVIDVETDVIHGTGEIIMLTFTMKNVCITAVTK
;
A
#
# COMPACT_ATOMS: atom_id res chain seq x y z
N MET A 1 3.08 -23.45 39.27
CA MET A 1 4.09 -22.40 38.96
C MET A 1 3.42 -21.49 37.95
N ASP A 2 2.69 -20.46 38.44
CA ASP A 2 2.07 -19.45 37.57
C ASP A 2 3.19 -18.56 37.08
N VAL A 3 3.49 -18.68 35.78
CA VAL A 3 4.32 -17.74 35.09
C VAL A 3 3.48 -16.47 34.98
N MET A 4 3.76 -15.48 35.85
CA MET A 4 3.20 -14.14 35.69
C MET A 4 3.50 -13.69 34.27
N GLU A 5 2.45 -13.57 33.42
CA GLU A 5 2.54 -12.82 32.17
C GLU A 5 2.93 -11.37 32.55
N GLU A 6 4.21 -11.09 32.44
CA GLU A 6 4.70 -9.73 32.52
C GLU A 6 3.90 -8.90 31.51
N ASN A 7 3.12 -7.95 32.00
CA ASN A 7 2.31 -7.05 31.20
C ASN A 7 3.25 -6.21 30.31
N LYS A 8 3.66 -6.77 29.19
CA LYS A 8 4.62 -6.15 28.26
C LYS A 8 3.98 -4.89 27.69
N LYS A 9 4.45 -3.72 28.11
CA LYS A 9 3.96 -2.44 27.61
C LYS A 9 4.38 -2.25 26.17
N ILE A 10 3.39 -2.00 25.28
CA ILE A 10 3.62 -1.81 23.85
C ILE A 10 4.22 -0.43 23.61
N LYS A 11 5.43 -0.39 23.04
CA LYS A 11 6.09 0.83 22.55
C LYS A 11 5.48 1.30 21.23
N GLY A 12 5.15 0.36 20.36
CA GLY A 12 4.53 0.66 19.07
C GLY A 12 4.43 -0.57 18.17
N LYS A 13 3.93 -0.34 16.95
CA LYS A 13 3.70 -1.39 15.96
C LYS A 13 4.22 -0.96 14.58
N GLU A 14 4.73 -1.92 13.83
CA GLU A 14 5.12 -1.76 12.43
C GLU A 14 4.26 -2.65 11.54
N CYS A 15 3.74 -2.11 10.44
CA CYS A 15 3.17 -2.92 9.37
C CYS A 15 4.31 -3.49 8.52
N ARG A 16 4.67 -4.75 8.77
CA ARG A 16 5.71 -5.43 7.99
C ARG A 16 5.22 -5.80 6.60
N PHE A 17 3.99 -6.28 6.53
CA PHE A 17 3.35 -6.74 5.30
C PHE A 17 1.84 -6.52 5.38
N ALA A 18 1.22 -6.15 4.28
CA ALA A 18 -0.23 -6.08 4.18
C ALA A 18 -0.67 -6.71 2.85
N VAL A 19 -1.72 -7.53 2.90
CA VAL A 19 -2.32 -8.17 1.74
C VAL A 19 -3.80 -7.89 1.73
N TYR A 20 -4.35 -7.55 0.57
CA TYR A 20 -5.78 -7.49 0.34
C TYR A 20 -6.29 -8.85 -0.12
N VAL A 21 -7.30 -9.33 0.54
CA VAL A 21 -8.04 -10.56 0.18
C VAL A 21 -9.42 -10.12 -0.30
N PRO A 22 -9.68 -10.18 -1.61
CA PRO A 22 -10.99 -9.79 -2.13
C PRO A 22 -12.08 -10.76 -1.64
N PRO A 23 -13.31 -10.26 -1.42
CA PRO A 23 -14.42 -11.12 -1.06
C PRO A 23 -14.74 -12.09 -2.20
N LEU A 24 -15.10 -13.31 -1.87
CA LEU A 24 -15.55 -14.32 -2.83
C LEU A 24 -17.00 -14.08 -3.28
N GLU A 25 -17.81 -13.53 -2.37
CA GLU A 25 -19.21 -13.21 -2.59
C GLU A 25 -19.46 -11.72 -2.33
N TYR A 26 -20.48 -11.16 -2.98
CA TYR A 26 -20.74 -9.72 -2.98
C TYR A 26 -21.06 -9.15 -1.59
N ASP A 27 -21.64 -9.94 -0.70
CA ASP A 27 -22.06 -9.57 0.65
C ASP A 27 -20.97 -9.80 1.72
N GLN A 28 -19.86 -10.43 1.34
CA GLN A 28 -18.74 -10.62 2.25
C GLN A 28 -17.97 -9.31 2.46
N PRO A 29 -17.43 -9.07 3.67
CA PRO A 29 -16.60 -7.91 3.94
C PRO A 29 -15.26 -7.98 3.21
N ASP A 30 -14.73 -6.82 2.86
CA ASP A 30 -13.33 -6.68 2.43
C ASP A 30 -12.40 -7.11 3.57
N LEU A 31 -11.38 -7.89 3.26
CA LEU A 31 -10.39 -8.32 4.25
C LEU A 31 -8.99 -7.84 3.87
N HIS A 32 -8.30 -7.21 4.81
CA HIS A 32 -6.87 -6.99 4.74
C HIS A 32 -6.19 -7.76 5.87
N VAL A 33 -5.19 -8.56 5.51
CA VAL A 33 -4.36 -9.27 6.50
C VAL A 33 -3.05 -8.51 6.62
N VAL A 34 -2.76 -8.06 7.83
CA VAL A 34 -1.55 -7.29 8.15
C VAL A 34 -0.65 -8.11 9.05
N LYS A 35 0.59 -8.35 8.62
CA LYS A 35 1.63 -8.86 9.49
C LYS A 35 2.24 -7.69 10.25
N GLU A 36 1.86 -7.56 11.51
CA GLU A 36 2.42 -6.58 12.44
C GLU A 36 3.69 -7.12 13.08
N ILE A 37 4.62 -6.22 13.39
CA ILE A 37 5.65 -6.46 14.41
C ILE A 37 5.30 -5.55 15.58
N ILE A 38 5.02 -6.14 16.73
CA ILE A 38 4.75 -5.42 17.97
C ILE A 38 6.07 -5.24 18.69
N HIS A 39 6.42 -4.00 18.99
CA HIS A 39 7.62 -3.64 19.74
C HIS A 39 7.23 -3.28 21.17
N TYR A 40 7.94 -3.81 22.14
CA TYR A 40 7.70 -3.56 23.56
C TYR A 40 8.77 -2.64 24.15
N GLU A 41 8.44 -1.95 25.28
CA GLU A 41 9.38 -1.05 25.97
C GLU A 41 10.62 -1.77 26.51
N ASN A 42 10.50 -3.06 26.79
CA ASN A 42 11.63 -3.90 27.22
C ASN A 42 12.63 -4.27 26.11
N GLY A 43 12.43 -3.75 24.87
CA GLY A 43 13.28 -4.02 23.73
C GLY A 43 12.98 -5.30 22.97
N THR A 44 12.01 -6.12 23.41
CA THR A 44 11.60 -7.31 22.69
C THR A 44 10.58 -6.98 21.59
N SER A 45 10.45 -7.87 20.61
CA SER A 45 9.46 -7.71 19.54
C SER A 45 8.87 -9.06 19.17
N GLU A 46 7.60 -9.07 18.75
CA GLU A 46 6.93 -10.27 18.26
C GLU A 46 6.09 -10.01 17.01
N PRO A 47 6.01 -10.98 16.09
CA PRO A 47 5.11 -10.89 14.94
C PRO A 47 3.68 -11.27 15.34
N LYS A 48 2.69 -10.56 14.77
CA LYS A 48 1.27 -10.86 14.92
C LYS A 48 0.54 -10.67 13.60
N LEU A 49 -0.50 -11.44 13.34
CA LEU A 49 -1.44 -11.20 12.26
C LEU A 49 -2.61 -10.36 12.79
N ASN A 50 -2.91 -9.29 12.07
CA ASN A 50 -4.05 -8.43 12.33
C ASN A 50 -4.99 -8.48 11.11
N PHE A 51 -6.28 -8.73 11.35
CA PHE A 51 -7.31 -8.87 10.33
C PHE A 51 -8.18 -7.63 10.35
N LEU A 52 -8.13 -6.85 9.26
CA LEU A 52 -8.89 -5.61 9.11
C LEU A 52 -10.05 -5.86 8.15
N TYR A 53 -11.24 -5.97 8.69
CA TYR A 53 -12.46 -6.11 7.91
C TYR A 53 -12.99 -4.73 7.52
N ASP A 54 -13.48 -4.59 6.28
CA ASP A 54 -14.07 -3.36 5.73
C ASP A 54 -13.22 -2.10 5.99
N TYR A 55 -11.90 -2.24 5.82
CA TYR A 55 -10.99 -1.12 6.02
C TYR A 55 -11.39 0.09 5.18
N GLN A 56 -11.65 1.22 5.86
CA GLN A 56 -12.08 2.45 5.23
C GLN A 56 -10.87 3.23 4.74
N ARG A 57 -10.58 3.10 3.44
CA ARG A 57 -9.51 3.87 2.79
C ARG A 57 -10.02 5.24 2.34
N PRO A 58 -9.22 6.30 2.44
CA PRO A 58 -9.56 7.59 1.89
C PRO A 58 -9.37 7.63 0.37
N ILE A 59 -10.21 8.39 -0.30
CA ILE A 59 -10.03 8.97 -1.63
C ILE A 59 -10.44 10.43 -1.55
N TRP A 60 -9.93 11.26 -2.44
CA TRP A 60 -10.25 12.69 -2.43
C TRP A 60 -10.81 13.12 -3.77
N VAL A 61 -11.82 13.98 -3.73
CA VAL A 61 -12.45 14.53 -4.92
C VAL A 61 -12.44 16.04 -4.85
N VAL A 62 -12.15 16.71 -5.98
CA VAL A 62 -12.20 18.17 -6.06
C VAL A 62 -13.63 18.66 -5.91
N LYS A 63 -13.85 19.67 -5.06
CA LYS A 63 -15.15 20.34 -4.89
C LYS A 63 -15.69 20.82 -6.23
N LYS A 64 -17.01 20.70 -6.46
CA LYS A 64 -17.63 21.05 -7.74
C LYS A 64 -17.27 22.46 -8.22
N GLY A 65 -17.29 23.45 -7.31
CA GLY A 65 -16.96 24.85 -7.65
C GLY A 65 -15.48 25.12 -7.92
N CYS A 66 -14.59 24.12 -7.69
CA CYS A 66 -13.15 24.26 -7.93
C CYS A 66 -12.67 23.46 -9.16
N ARG A 67 -13.59 22.83 -9.90
CA ARG A 67 -13.24 22.02 -11.08
C ARG A 67 -13.05 22.91 -12.29
N ASN A 68 -11.81 22.98 -12.77
CA ASN A 68 -11.46 23.72 -13.99
C ASN A 68 -10.49 22.88 -14.84
N TYR A 69 -10.92 22.41 -16.00
CA TYR A 69 -10.12 21.59 -16.90
C TYR A 69 -8.91 22.32 -17.47
N GLU A 70 -9.03 23.60 -17.75
CA GLU A 70 -7.94 24.40 -18.35
C GLU A 70 -6.80 24.65 -17.36
N GLN A 71 -7.09 24.59 -16.07
CA GLN A 71 -6.13 24.81 -15.00
C GLN A 71 -5.80 23.54 -14.22
N LYS A 72 -6.04 22.36 -14.82
CA LYS A 72 -5.72 21.11 -14.17
C LYS A 72 -4.24 21.06 -13.81
N LYS A 73 -3.98 20.79 -12.53
CA LYS A 73 -2.65 20.52 -12.00
C LYS A 73 -2.54 19.04 -11.67
N GLU A 74 -1.30 18.51 -11.64
CA GLU A 74 -1.02 17.15 -11.15
C GLU A 74 -1.40 16.97 -9.68
N TRP A 75 -1.46 18.05 -8.94
CA TRP A 75 -1.88 18.10 -7.55
C TRP A 75 -2.85 19.27 -7.31
N GLU A 76 -3.65 19.14 -6.25
CA GLU A 76 -4.57 20.20 -5.84
C GLU A 76 -4.40 20.46 -4.32
N SER A 77 -4.68 21.68 -3.87
CA SER A 77 -4.60 22.05 -2.47
C SER A 77 -5.71 21.35 -1.66
N LEU A 78 -5.39 20.92 -0.44
CA LEU A 78 -6.28 20.12 0.42
C LEU A 78 -7.60 20.83 0.72
N ASP A 79 -7.60 22.15 0.82
CA ASP A 79 -8.81 22.95 1.07
C ASP A 79 -9.85 22.86 -0.06
N LYS A 80 -9.42 22.50 -1.27
CA LYS A 80 -10.30 22.27 -2.42
C LYS A 80 -10.79 20.83 -2.54
N LEU A 81 -10.31 19.94 -1.71
CA LEU A 81 -10.67 18.53 -1.74
C LEU A 81 -11.76 18.18 -0.72
N ILE A 82 -12.51 17.15 -1.04
CA ILE A 82 -13.43 16.46 -0.13
C ILE A 82 -12.90 15.04 0.05
N GLU A 83 -12.64 14.66 1.30
CA GLU A 83 -12.28 13.29 1.64
C GLU A 83 -13.52 12.41 1.67
N ILE A 84 -13.43 11.24 1.06
CA ILE A 84 -14.45 10.20 1.06
C ILE A 84 -13.82 8.92 1.55
N LYS A 85 -14.42 8.30 2.55
CA LYS A 85 -14.00 6.99 3.04
C LYS A 85 -14.80 5.90 2.34
N THR A 86 -14.12 4.87 1.89
CA THR A 86 -14.72 3.74 1.17
C THR A 86 -13.93 2.46 1.38
N THR A 87 -14.57 1.31 1.22
CA THR A 87 -13.87 0.03 1.17
C THR A 87 -13.27 -0.19 -0.22
N GLN A 88 -12.36 -1.15 -0.34
CA GLN A 88 -11.71 -1.45 -1.63
C GLN A 88 -12.74 -1.93 -2.68
N THR A 89 -13.67 -2.80 -2.30
CA THR A 89 -14.75 -3.28 -3.19
C THR A 89 -15.67 -2.15 -3.67
N LYS A 90 -15.94 -1.16 -2.81
CA LYS A 90 -16.84 -0.04 -3.14
C LYS A 90 -16.13 1.15 -3.77
N LEU A 91 -14.80 1.08 -3.97
CA LEU A 91 -13.97 2.17 -4.44
C LEU A 91 -14.50 2.82 -5.73
N ILE A 92 -14.72 2.01 -6.77
CA ILE A 92 -15.20 2.47 -8.08
C ILE A 92 -16.55 3.18 -7.94
N ARG A 93 -17.48 2.56 -7.25
CA ARG A 93 -18.83 3.11 -7.05
C ARG A 93 -18.80 4.42 -6.27
N SER A 94 -17.99 4.49 -5.22
CA SER A 94 -17.86 5.68 -4.37
C SER A 94 -17.22 6.83 -5.14
N GLY A 95 -16.16 6.58 -5.90
CA GLY A 95 -15.50 7.57 -6.74
C GLY A 95 -16.41 8.10 -7.84
N ALA A 96 -17.09 7.23 -8.59
CA ALA A 96 -18.04 7.62 -9.63
C ALA A 96 -19.19 8.46 -9.07
N LYS A 97 -19.77 8.06 -7.94
CA LYS A 97 -20.81 8.82 -7.25
C LYS A 97 -20.33 10.22 -6.85
N ALA A 98 -19.12 10.32 -6.31
CA ALA A 98 -18.55 11.59 -5.87
C ALA A 98 -18.23 12.54 -7.04
N LEU A 99 -17.90 11.98 -8.19
CA LEU A 99 -17.71 12.73 -9.42
C LEU A 99 -19.04 13.17 -10.08
N GLY A 100 -20.18 12.58 -9.66
CA GLY A 100 -21.48 12.78 -10.28
C GLY A 100 -21.66 12.00 -11.58
N MET A 101 -20.91 10.90 -11.77
CA MET A 101 -20.97 10.08 -12.97
C MET A 101 -22.10 9.05 -12.84
N HIS A 102 -23.08 9.12 -13.74
CA HIS A 102 -24.17 8.16 -13.85
C HIS A 102 -23.89 7.20 -15.01
N GLY A 103 -24.22 5.91 -14.86
CA GLY A 103 -24.02 4.90 -15.91
C GLY A 103 -22.55 4.59 -16.21
N PHE A 104 -21.66 4.88 -15.30
CA PHE A 104 -20.21 4.68 -15.45
C PHE A 104 -19.87 3.21 -15.70
N ASN A 105 -19.10 2.96 -16.74
CA ASN A 105 -18.52 1.64 -16.98
C ASN A 105 -17.51 1.35 -15.86
N ARG A 106 -17.66 0.23 -15.16
CA ARG A 106 -17.00 -0.10 -13.88
C ARG A 106 -15.51 -0.42 -14.06
N ASP A 107 -14.76 0.52 -14.64
CA ASP A 107 -13.33 0.39 -14.85
C ASP A 107 -12.55 1.32 -13.91
N LEU A 108 -11.71 0.72 -13.06
CA LEU A 108 -10.87 1.45 -12.13
C LEU A 108 -9.84 2.32 -12.86
N ARG A 109 -9.33 1.87 -14.01
CA ARG A 109 -8.34 2.61 -14.79
C ARG A 109 -8.92 3.93 -15.27
N THR A 110 -10.07 3.89 -15.95
CA THR A 110 -10.77 5.11 -16.39
C THR A 110 -11.13 6.03 -15.24
N LEU A 111 -11.46 5.47 -14.06
CA LEU A 111 -11.73 6.27 -12.88
C LEU A 111 -10.46 6.95 -12.35
N SER A 112 -9.32 6.26 -12.33
CA SER A 112 -8.05 6.78 -11.83
C SER A 112 -7.45 7.86 -12.74
N GLU A 113 -7.79 7.85 -14.02
CA GLU A 113 -7.41 8.88 -14.99
C GLU A 113 -8.23 10.17 -14.84
N ASN A 114 -9.29 10.17 -14.01
CA ASN A 114 -10.13 11.35 -13.83
C ASN A 114 -9.37 12.45 -13.07
N PRO A 115 -9.25 13.67 -13.66
CA PRO A 115 -8.44 14.75 -13.10
C PRO A 115 -8.91 15.31 -11.77
N TYR A 116 -10.12 14.99 -11.35
CA TYR A 116 -10.72 15.49 -10.12
C TYR A 116 -10.79 14.45 -9.02
N LEU A 117 -10.21 13.25 -9.24
CA LEU A 117 -10.14 12.19 -8.25
C LEU A 117 -8.69 11.87 -7.92
N TYR A 118 -8.37 11.81 -6.64
CA TYR A 118 -7.04 11.49 -6.12
C TYR A 118 -7.08 10.29 -5.19
N GLY A 119 -6.01 9.51 -5.21
CA GLY A 119 -5.80 8.38 -4.32
C GLY A 119 -6.53 7.09 -4.70
N SER A 120 -7.28 7.07 -5.81
CA SER A 120 -7.93 5.84 -6.32
C SER A 120 -6.92 4.82 -6.87
N ASP A 121 -5.79 5.29 -7.37
CA ASP A 121 -4.65 4.54 -7.90
C ASP A 121 -3.70 4.00 -6.83
N ILE A 122 -3.74 4.55 -5.62
CA ILE A 122 -2.93 4.07 -4.49
C ILE A 122 -3.55 2.79 -3.94
N THR A 123 -2.76 1.76 -3.71
CA THR A 123 -3.26 0.52 -3.12
C THR A 123 -3.67 0.70 -1.66
N SER A 124 -4.74 0.02 -1.23
CA SER A 124 -5.17 0.05 0.18
C SER A 124 -4.08 -0.44 1.14
N THR A 125 -3.25 -1.39 0.69
CA THR A 125 -2.11 -1.91 1.47
C THR A 125 -1.03 -0.86 1.70
N ALA A 126 -0.75 0.01 0.73
CA ALA A 126 0.16 1.13 0.90
C ALA A 126 -0.39 2.18 1.89
N ILE A 127 -1.71 2.45 1.83
CA ILE A 127 -2.38 3.36 2.76
C ILE A 127 -2.34 2.81 4.19
N ILE A 128 -2.60 1.51 4.37
CA ILE A 128 -2.48 0.84 5.67
C ILE A 128 -1.06 0.99 6.21
N LYS A 129 -0.05 0.67 5.40
CA LYS A 129 1.36 0.79 5.81
C LYS A 129 1.71 2.22 6.23
N LYS A 130 1.25 3.22 5.46
CA LYS A 130 1.42 4.63 5.82
C LYS A 130 0.76 4.97 7.16
N ALA A 131 -0.46 4.49 7.41
CA ALA A 131 -1.16 4.73 8.67
C ALA A 131 -0.39 4.20 9.89
N TYR A 132 0.28 3.04 9.78
CA TYR A 132 1.18 2.54 10.82
C TYR A 132 2.39 3.45 11.02
N MET A 133 3.02 3.91 9.92
CA MET A 133 4.17 4.80 9.98
C MET A 133 3.83 6.14 10.62
N ASP A 134 2.66 6.70 10.30
CA ASP A 134 2.19 7.96 10.89
C ASP A 134 1.88 7.82 12.38
N LYS A 135 1.30 6.68 12.78
CA LYS A 135 0.94 6.41 14.17
C LYS A 135 2.16 6.11 15.05
N TYR A 136 3.17 5.47 14.48
CA TYR A 136 4.37 5.02 15.20
C TYR A 136 5.65 5.40 14.43
N PRO A 137 5.97 6.69 14.30
CA PRO A 137 7.05 7.17 13.43
C PRO A 137 8.44 6.70 13.85
N ASP A 138 8.63 6.46 15.16
CA ASP A 138 9.92 6.06 15.73
C ASP A 138 10.14 4.55 15.78
N VAL A 139 9.15 3.76 15.32
CA VAL A 139 9.23 2.32 15.34
C VAL A 139 9.57 1.78 13.96
N LYS A 140 10.82 1.32 13.79
CA LYS A 140 11.31 0.73 12.55
C LYS A 140 12.09 -0.53 12.86
N THR A 141 11.71 -1.64 12.24
CA THR A 141 12.52 -2.86 12.29
C THR A 141 13.66 -2.73 11.28
N PRO A 142 14.91 -2.85 11.71
CA PRO A 142 16.03 -2.90 10.77
C PRO A 142 15.91 -4.13 9.88
N PHE A 143 16.03 -3.95 8.59
CA PHE A 143 16.06 -5.04 7.62
C PHE A 143 17.21 -4.84 6.63
N SER A 144 17.70 -5.93 6.11
CA SER A 144 18.68 -5.90 5.05
C SER A 144 17.98 -5.95 3.70
N ILE A 145 18.38 -5.08 2.79
CA ILE A 145 17.91 -5.07 1.41
C ILE A 145 18.96 -5.79 0.58
N GLY A 146 18.54 -6.83 -0.15
CA GLY A 146 19.29 -7.43 -1.21
C GLY A 146 18.73 -7.01 -2.56
N VAL A 147 19.58 -6.68 -3.50
CA VAL A 147 19.23 -6.37 -4.88
C VAL A 147 19.81 -7.45 -5.77
N ILE A 148 18.98 -7.99 -6.65
CA ILE A 148 19.41 -8.91 -7.72
C ILE A 148 19.23 -8.18 -9.04
N ASP A 149 20.28 -8.14 -9.83
CA ASP A 149 20.25 -7.61 -11.18
C ASP A 149 20.67 -8.72 -12.15
N VAL A 150 19.97 -8.80 -13.29
CA VAL A 150 20.13 -9.88 -14.27
C VAL A 150 20.27 -9.27 -15.64
N GLU A 151 21.37 -9.61 -16.33
CA GLU A 151 21.57 -9.27 -17.72
C GLU A 151 21.35 -10.51 -18.60
N THR A 152 20.62 -10.32 -19.69
CA THR A 152 20.33 -11.37 -20.66
C THR A 152 21.01 -11.10 -22.02
N ASP A 153 21.28 -12.16 -22.78
CA ASP A 153 21.82 -12.03 -24.14
C ASP A 153 20.77 -11.43 -25.08
N VAL A 154 20.85 -10.13 -25.27
CA VAL A 154 20.02 -9.37 -26.22
C VAL A 154 20.64 -9.36 -27.61
N ILE A 155 21.95 -9.55 -27.71
CA ILE A 155 22.71 -9.45 -28.99
C ILE A 155 22.38 -10.63 -29.89
N HIS A 156 22.34 -11.83 -29.32
CA HIS A 156 22.03 -13.05 -30.09
C HIS A 156 20.55 -13.44 -29.95
N GLY A 157 19.76 -12.72 -29.12
CA GLY A 157 18.34 -12.93 -28.94
C GLY A 157 17.98 -14.26 -28.27
N THR A 158 18.92 -14.90 -27.56
CA THR A 158 18.68 -16.19 -26.90
C THR A 158 17.90 -16.06 -25.64
N GLY A 159 17.88 -14.87 -24.99
CA GLY A 159 17.27 -14.65 -23.69
C GLY A 159 17.98 -15.36 -22.53
N GLU A 160 19.12 -15.98 -22.77
CA GLU A 160 19.94 -16.62 -21.74
C GLU A 160 20.51 -15.59 -20.77
N ILE A 161 20.58 -15.94 -19.49
CA ILE A 161 21.20 -15.09 -18.47
C ILE A 161 22.70 -15.14 -18.65
N ILE A 162 23.30 -14.00 -19.01
CA ILE A 162 24.76 -13.89 -19.21
C ILE A 162 25.47 -13.32 -17.99
N MET A 163 24.77 -12.56 -17.15
CA MET A 163 25.30 -12.04 -15.90
C MET A 163 24.24 -11.96 -14.85
N LEU A 164 24.57 -12.30 -13.60
CA LEU A 164 23.75 -12.14 -12.43
C LEU A 164 24.55 -11.45 -11.34
N THR A 165 24.06 -10.33 -10.85
CA THR A 165 24.67 -9.59 -9.75
C THR A 165 23.75 -9.62 -8.55
N PHE A 166 24.30 -9.98 -7.39
CA PHE A 166 23.63 -9.86 -6.10
C PHE A 166 24.37 -8.88 -5.22
N THR A 167 23.66 -7.86 -4.74
CA THR A 167 24.23 -6.85 -3.84
C THR A 167 23.43 -6.81 -2.54
N MET A 168 24.10 -6.90 -1.41
CA MET A 168 23.51 -6.73 -0.09
C MET A 168 24.49 -6.05 0.87
N LYS A 169 24.11 -4.91 1.44
CA LYS A 169 25.00 -4.08 2.27
C LYS A 169 26.31 -3.75 1.52
N ASN A 170 27.43 -4.26 2.03
CA ASN A 170 28.78 -4.02 1.48
C ASN A 170 29.31 -5.20 0.62
N VAL A 171 28.43 -6.14 0.31
CA VAL A 171 28.80 -7.33 -0.49
C VAL A 171 28.15 -7.21 -1.85
N CYS A 172 28.97 -7.34 -2.91
CA CYS A 172 28.51 -7.46 -4.29
C CYS A 172 29.15 -8.72 -4.89
N ILE A 173 28.31 -9.61 -5.38
CA ILE A 173 28.72 -10.86 -6.01
C ILE A 173 28.19 -10.84 -7.43
N THR A 174 29.11 -10.99 -8.42
CA THR A 174 28.73 -11.08 -9.83
C THR A 174 29.18 -12.43 -10.39
N ALA A 175 28.24 -13.14 -11.00
CA ALA A 175 28.48 -14.33 -11.77
C ALA A 175 28.31 -14.03 -13.27
N VAL A 176 29.24 -14.49 -14.10
CA VAL A 176 29.19 -14.30 -15.56
C VAL A 176 29.29 -15.68 -16.19
N THR A 177 28.45 -15.97 -17.18
CA THR A 177 28.55 -17.18 -18.00
C THR A 177 29.77 -17.08 -18.89
N LYS A 178 30.45 -18.24 -19.11
CA LYS A 178 31.60 -18.35 -20.04
C LYS A 178 31.10 -18.69 -21.43
#